data_8f941ecbd76e86d971f806b5162de4b0
#
_entry.id   8f941ecbd76e86d971f806b5162de4b0
#
_cell.length_a   1.000
_cell.length_b   1.000
_cell.length_c   1.000
_cell.angle_alpha   90.00
_cell.angle_beta   90.00
_cell.angle_gamma   90.00
#
_symmetry.space_group_name_H-M   'P 1'
#
loop_
_entity.id
_entity.type
_entity.pdbx_description
1 polymer ?
#
loop_
_entity_poly.entity_id
_entity_poly.type
_entity_poly.pdbx_seq_one_letter_code
_entity_poly.pdbx_strand_id
1 'polypeptide(L)'
;MTNDKGQLTNRYWIGAIAVLGMLETAFLTVVEWLGKAAEICPTHGCQAVLESPYAQVFGLPLPLLGFLAYTTLLGVSLAPLAIKSLSSEWVESSWLVMLAITTCMLVSSSYLMVVMLFIVKGICPYCIASALLSLTLFLWTTIGHDWQNIKQVTLTGLAVGLLTFTGIVGVYTQIPSASAATGESAPPITHISGAAELTLARHLNTVGARMYGAFTCPHCHEQKQLFGQAAFNQIDYIECHPRGENAQPERCKAANIKGVPTWEIQGQFYSGVQPLERLADISGYQGSEAFKYEFPY
;
A
#
# COMPACT_ATOMS: atom_id res chain seq x y z
N MET A 1 -0.75 47.25 -1.36
CA MET A 1 0.70 47.05 -1.14
C MET A 1 1.06 46.22 0.11
N THR A 2 0.24 46.18 1.16
CA THR A 2 0.51 45.35 2.37
C THR A 2 0.13 43.90 2.21
N ASN A 3 -0.80 43.56 1.31
CA ASN A 3 -1.30 42.22 1.09
C ASN A 3 -0.33 41.33 0.28
N ASP A 4 0.45 41.95 -0.60
CA ASP A 4 1.39 41.26 -1.50
C ASP A 4 2.55 40.57 -0.74
N LYS A 5 3.07 41.24 0.30
CA LYS A 5 4.12 40.63 1.16
C LYS A 5 3.64 39.43 1.96
N GLY A 6 2.38 39.46 2.39
CA GLY A 6 1.76 38.31 3.11
C GLY A 6 1.62 37.08 2.22
N GLN A 7 1.14 37.27 1.01
CA GLN A 7 0.98 36.18 0.06
C GLN A 7 2.32 35.55 -0.37
N LEU A 8 3.36 36.36 -0.55
CA LEU A 8 4.71 35.86 -0.83
C LEU A 8 5.25 35.03 0.33
N THR A 9 5.07 35.51 1.57
CA THR A 9 5.49 34.77 2.77
C THR A 9 4.77 33.42 2.87
N ASN A 10 3.46 33.38 2.58
CA ASN A 10 2.68 32.14 2.61
C ASN A 10 3.16 31.12 1.54
N ARG A 11 3.55 31.57 0.34
CA ARG A 11 4.14 30.71 -0.69
C ARG A 11 5.47 30.09 -0.24
N TYR A 12 6.32 30.84 0.47
CA TYR A 12 7.55 30.31 1.04
C TYR A 12 7.27 29.21 2.08
N TRP A 13 6.27 29.40 2.96
CA TRP A 13 5.89 28.38 3.93
C TRP A 13 5.33 27.12 3.27
N ILE A 14 4.46 27.27 2.26
CA ILE A 14 3.98 26.14 1.46
C ILE A 14 5.15 25.40 0.82
N GLY A 15 6.10 26.13 0.22
CA GLY A 15 7.30 25.55 -0.37
C GLY A 15 8.17 24.81 0.65
N ALA A 16 8.39 25.38 1.83
CA ALA A 16 9.17 24.75 2.89
C ALA A 16 8.54 23.43 3.39
N ILE A 17 7.22 23.42 3.61
CA ILE A 17 6.49 22.21 4.01
C ILE A 17 6.50 21.18 2.87
N ALA A 18 6.37 21.62 1.62
CA ALA A 18 6.44 20.72 0.45
C ALA A 18 7.82 20.06 0.32
N VAL A 19 8.92 20.77 0.63
CA VAL A 19 10.27 20.18 0.67
C VAL A 19 10.36 19.08 1.72
N LEU A 20 9.80 19.28 2.93
CA LEU A 20 9.80 18.25 3.96
C LEU A 20 9.06 16.99 3.51
N GLY A 21 7.86 17.14 2.93
CA GLY A 21 7.10 16.01 2.41
C GLY A 21 7.77 15.34 1.21
N MET A 22 8.44 16.12 0.34
CA MET A 22 9.22 15.58 -0.77
C MET A 22 10.40 14.72 -0.27
N LEU A 23 11.13 15.16 0.75
CA LEU A 23 12.24 14.40 1.32
C LEU A 23 11.75 13.11 2.01
N GLU A 24 10.67 13.19 2.77
CA GLU A 24 10.04 12.03 3.42
C GLU A 24 9.61 10.99 2.39
N THR A 25 8.86 11.41 1.37
CA THR A 25 8.35 10.48 0.35
C THR A 25 9.45 9.95 -0.58
N ALA A 26 10.48 10.74 -0.89
CA ALA A 26 11.67 10.26 -1.60
C ALA A 26 12.40 9.18 -0.81
N PHE A 27 12.61 9.41 0.49
CA PHE A 27 13.22 8.44 1.39
C PHE A 27 12.43 7.13 1.41
N LEU A 28 11.10 7.18 1.61
CA LEU A 28 10.25 5.99 1.62
C LEU A 28 10.24 5.26 0.27
N THR A 29 10.28 5.99 -0.85
CA THR A 29 10.36 5.39 -2.19
C THR A 29 11.65 4.59 -2.37
N VAL A 30 12.79 5.13 -1.93
CA VAL A 30 14.09 4.42 -1.97
C VAL A 30 14.06 3.19 -1.08
N VAL A 31 13.52 3.31 0.13
CA VAL A 31 13.38 2.20 1.09
C VAL A 31 12.57 1.06 0.50
N GLU A 32 11.44 1.37 -0.14
CA GLU A 32 10.56 0.39 -0.75
C GLU A 32 11.24 -0.30 -1.94
N TRP A 33 11.93 0.45 -2.80
CA TRP A 33 12.69 -0.13 -3.91
C TRP A 33 13.84 -1.04 -3.48
N LEU A 34 14.48 -0.74 -2.35
CA LEU A 34 15.54 -1.56 -1.79
C LEU A 34 15.02 -2.77 -0.98
N GLY A 35 13.71 -2.86 -0.76
CA GLY A 35 13.09 -3.91 0.06
C GLY A 35 13.50 -3.85 1.54
N LYS A 36 13.91 -2.66 2.03
CA LYS A 36 14.43 -2.45 3.39
C LYS A 36 13.40 -1.89 4.37
N ALA A 37 12.12 -2.04 4.09
CA ALA A 37 11.05 -1.55 4.95
C ALA A 37 11.17 -2.08 6.40
N ALA A 38 11.57 -3.35 6.56
CA ALA A 38 11.76 -3.98 7.87
C ALA A 38 12.88 -3.35 8.71
N GLU A 39 13.96 -2.84 8.08
CA GLU A 39 15.11 -2.25 8.79
C GLU A 39 14.80 -0.84 9.32
N ILE A 40 13.89 -0.13 8.67
CA ILE A 40 13.64 1.31 8.90
C ILE A 40 12.34 1.54 9.68
N CYS A 41 11.42 0.59 9.63
CA CYS A 41 10.17 0.67 10.36
C CYS A 41 10.37 0.48 11.86
N PRO A 42 10.02 1.48 12.71
CA PRO A 42 10.16 1.36 14.16
C PRO A 42 9.11 0.43 14.78
N THR A 43 8.09 0.04 14.04
CA THR A 43 6.99 -0.81 14.50
C THR A 43 6.62 -1.87 13.47
N HIS A 44 6.18 -3.06 13.93
CA HIS A 44 5.64 -4.09 13.03
C HIS A 44 4.44 -3.58 12.20
N GLY A 45 3.63 -2.67 12.77
CA GLY A 45 2.52 -2.05 12.05
C GLY A 45 2.96 -1.18 10.87
N CYS A 46 4.09 -0.48 10.99
CA CYS A 46 4.68 0.31 9.91
C CYS A 46 5.07 -0.59 8.73
N GLN A 47 5.75 -1.70 9.01
CA GLN A 47 6.13 -2.67 7.99
C GLN A 47 4.89 -3.26 7.30
N ALA A 48 3.89 -3.69 8.07
CA ALA A 48 2.64 -4.24 7.55
C ALA A 48 1.91 -3.26 6.62
N VAL A 49 1.96 -1.95 6.90
CA VAL A 49 1.35 -0.91 6.06
C VAL A 49 2.13 -0.73 4.76
N LEU A 50 3.47 -0.65 4.81
CA LEU A 50 4.30 -0.45 3.61
C LEU A 50 4.33 -1.68 2.69
N GLU A 51 4.18 -2.88 3.23
CA GLU A 51 4.11 -4.14 2.46
C GLU A 51 2.68 -4.52 2.05
N SER A 52 1.67 -3.73 2.45
CA SER A 52 0.28 -4.00 2.11
C SER A 52 0.00 -3.80 0.62
N PRO A 53 -1.02 -4.48 0.04
CA PRO A 53 -1.48 -4.21 -1.33
C PRO A 53 -1.92 -2.76 -1.55
N TYR A 54 -2.24 -2.04 -0.48
CA TYR A 54 -2.62 -0.63 -0.51
C TYR A 54 -1.43 0.33 -0.64
N ALA A 55 -0.20 -0.15 -0.44
CA ALA A 55 1.01 0.65 -0.61
C ALA A 55 1.41 0.85 -2.08
N GLN A 56 0.72 0.18 -3.02
CA GLN A 56 0.99 0.28 -4.46
C GLN A 56 -0.25 0.68 -5.24
N VAL A 57 -0.07 1.54 -6.22
CA VAL A 57 -1.10 1.98 -7.17
C VAL A 57 -0.58 1.75 -8.58
N PHE A 58 -1.27 0.90 -9.36
CA PHE A 58 -0.82 0.48 -10.71
C PHE A 58 0.61 -0.10 -10.74
N GLY A 59 1.04 -0.78 -9.68
CA GLY A 59 2.40 -1.33 -9.58
C GLY A 59 3.49 -0.30 -9.25
N LEU A 60 3.11 0.95 -8.99
CA LEU A 60 4.02 2.00 -8.54
C LEU A 60 3.92 2.17 -7.02
N PRO A 61 5.05 2.36 -6.33
CA PRO A 61 5.05 2.69 -4.91
C PRO A 61 4.23 3.94 -4.62
N LEU A 62 3.36 3.89 -3.63
CA LEU A 62 2.55 5.03 -3.21
C LEU A 62 3.40 6.25 -2.78
N PRO A 63 4.54 6.08 -2.07
CA PRO A 63 5.44 7.19 -1.77
C PRO A 63 5.94 7.93 -3.01
N LEU A 64 6.14 7.25 -4.15
CA LEU A 64 6.54 7.89 -5.41
C LEU A 64 5.47 8.88 -5.92
N LEU A 65 4.19 8.51 -5.81
CA LEU A 65 3.09 9.43 -6.17
C LEU A 65 3.05 10.63 -5.24
N GLY A 66 3.31 10.41 -3.94
CA GLY A 66 3.48 11.48 -2.96
C GLY A 66 4.63 12.42 -3.33
N PHE A 67 5.79 11.87 -3.67
CA PHE A 67 6.96 12.63 -4.11
C PHE A 67 6.63 13.53 -5.31
N LEU A 68 5.94 12.99 -6.32
CA LEU A 68 5.52 13.77 -7.50
C LEU A 68 4.55 14.90 -7.13
N ALA A 69 3.60 14.63 -6.24
CA ALA A 69 2.64 15.64 -5.77
C ALA A 69 3.34 16.79 -5.01
N TYR A 70 4.23 16.47 -4.06
CA TYR A 70 5.01 17.48 -3.33
C TYR A 70 5.94 18.27 -4.25
N THR A 71 6.59 17.62 -5.21
CA THR A 71 7.47 18.28 -6.19
C THR A 71 6.69 19.24 -7.08
N THR A 72 5.52 18.83 -7.55
CA THR A 72 4.64 19.69 -8.36
C THR A 72 4.15 20.89 -7.55
N LEU A 73 3.72 20.66 -6.31
CA LEU A 73 3.28 21.73 -5.41
C LEU A 73 4.41 22.72 -5.15
N LEU A 74 5.63 22.25 -4.90
CA LEU A 74 6.83 23.07 -4.73
C LEU A 74 7.08 23.93 -5.97
N GLY A 75 7.05 23.34 -7.16
CA GLY A 75 7.22 24.04 -8.43
C GLY A 75 6.18 25.16 -8.61
N VAL A 76 4.90 24.85 -8.41
CA VAL A 76 3.80 25.83 -8.56
C VAL A 76 3.89 26.95 -7.51
N SER A 77 4.27 26.64 -6.27
CA SER A 77 4.39 27.64 -5.21
C SER A 77 5.55 28.61 -5.45
N LEU A 78 6.68 28.12 -5.97
CA LEU A 78 7.89 28.91 -6.17
C LEU A 78 8.00 29.55 -7.57
N ALA A 79 7.25 29.08 -8.56
CA ALA A 79 7.31 29.59 -9.93
C ALA A 79 7.13 31.13 -10.01
N PRO A 80 6.17 31.78 -9.34
CA PRO A 80 6.03 33.23 -9.41
C PRO A 80 7.16 34.02 -8.71
N LEU A 81 7.92 33.35 -7.83
CA LEU A 81 9.06 33.94 -7.15
C LEU A 81 10.34 33.87 -8.03
N ALA A 82 10.47 32.78 -8.78
CA ALA A 82 11.62 32.56 -9.67
C ALA A 82 11.48 33.29 -11.02
N ILE A 83 10.27 33.36 -11.56
CA ILE A 83 10.00 33.89 -12.90
C ILE A 83 9.21 35.19 -12.79
N LYS A 84 9.92 36.32 -12.77
CA LYS A 84 9.32 37.66 -12.61
C LYS A 84 8.48 38.13 -13.82
N SER A 85 8.54 37.42 -14.96
CA SER A 85 7.79 37.74 -16.17
C SER A 85 6.43 37.05 -16.27
N LEU A 86 6.00 36.30 -15.23
CA LEU A 86 4.69 35.65 -15.22
C LEU A 86 3.56 36.69 -15.15
N SER A 87 2.50 36.45 -15.96
CA SER A 87 1.31 37.31 -15.94
C SER A 87 0.58 37.22 -14.58
N SER A 88 -0.09 38.31 -14.20
CA SER A 88 -0.90 38.34 -12.96
C SER A 88 -1.99 37.27 -12.95
N GLU A 89 -2.58 36.94 -14.09
CA GLU A 89 -3.56 35.88 -14.25
C GLU A 89 -2.98 34.49 -13.90
N TRP A 90 -1.73 34.25 -14.29
CA TRP A 90 -1.05 33.00 -13.98
C TRP A 90 -0.77 32.88 -12.47
N VAL A 91 -0.37 33.99 -11.84
CA VAL A 91 -0.12 34.03 -10.39
C VAL A 91 -1.42 33.75 -9.61
N GLU A 92 -2.54 34.29 -10.05
CA GLU A 92 -3.86 34.05 -9.44
C GLU A 92 -4.32 32.61 -9.67
N SER A 93 -4.23 32.10 -10.91
CA SER A 93 -4.60 30.73 -11.23
C SER A 93 -3.76 29.68 -10.49
N SER A 94 -2.49 30.01 -10.19
CA SER A 94 -1.60 29.11 -9.46
C SER A 94 -2.10 28.76 -8.03
N TRP A 95 -2.86 29.66 -7.38
CA TRP A 95 -3.49 29.39 -6.10
C TRP A 95 -4.61 28.33 -6.21
N LEU A 96 -5.40 28.37 -7.28
CA LEU A 96 -6.41 27.33 -7.53
C LEU A 96 -5.76 25.97 -7.83
N VAL A 97 -4.63 25.97 -8.55
CA VAL A 97 -3.87 24.74 -8.81
C VAL A 97 -3.29 24.18 -7.50
N MET A 98 -2.72 25.03 -6.64
CA MET A 98 -2.24 24.60 -5.33
C MET A 98 -3.38 24.05 -4.47
N LEU A 99 -4.56 24.70 -4.48
CA LEU A 99 -5.76 24.21 -3.77
C LEU A 99 -6.18 22.84 -4.30
N ALA A 100 -6.20 22.63 -5.61
CA ALA A 100 -6.55 21.34 -6.21
C ALA A 100 -5.57 20.23 -5.80
N ILE A 101 -4.26 20.50 -5.86
CA ILE A 101 -3.22 19.52 -5.47
C ILE A 101 -3.35 19.18 -3.98
N THR A 102 -3.45 20.20 -3.11
CA THR A 102 -3.53 19.96 -1.66
C THR A 102 -4.84 19.27 -1.24
N THR A 103 -5.96 19.53 -1.95
CA THR A 103 -7.22 18.80 -1.76
C THR A 103 -7.07 17.34 -2.15
N CYS A 104 -6.45 17.05 -3.29
CA CYS A 104 -6.17 15.69 -3.74
C CYS A 104 -5.29 14.94 -2.71
N MET A 105 -4.22 15.58 -2.22
CA MET A 105 -3.34 15.01 -1.20
C MET A 105 -4.08 14.74 0.11
N LEU A 106 -4.91 15.67 0.57
CA LEU A 106 -5.68 15.52 1.81
C LEU A 106 -6.69 14.37 1.72
N VAL A 107 -7.46 14.28 0.62
CA VAL A 107 -8.45 13.21 0.43
C VAL A 107 -7.76 11.85 0.36
N SER A 108 -6.66 11.75 -0.40
CA SER A 108 -5.87 10.51 -0.50
C SER A 108 -5.28 10.10 0.85
N SER A 109 -4.66 11.02 1.58
CA SER A 109 -4.11 10.75 2.90
C SER A 109 -5.18 10.36 3.91
N SER A 110 -6.35 10.99 3.88
CA SER A 110 -7.47 10.65 4.77
C SER A 110 -7.99 9.24 4.51
N TYR A 111 -8.14 8.86 3.25
CA TYR A 111 -8.53 7.49 2.87
C TYR A 111 -7.50 6.47 3.36
N LEU A 112 -6.21 6.72 3.14
CA LEU A 112 -5.13 5.81 3.58
C LEU A 112 -5.03 5.71 5.10
N MET A 113 -5.33 6.78 5.83
CA MET A 113 -5.44 6.73 7.30
C MET A 113 -6.58 5.81 7.75
N VAL A 114 -7.73 5.85 7.07
CA VAL A 114 -8.84 4.92 7.34
C VAL A 114 -8.41 3.48 7.05
N VAL A 115 -7.79 3.23 5.90
CA VAL A 115 -7.26 1.89 5.54
C VAL A 115 -6.25 1.40 6.58
N MET A 116 -5.30 2.26 6.98
CA MET A 116 -4.28 1.95 7.99
C MET A 116 -4.89 1.54 9.34
N LEU A 117 -5.88 2.29 9.82
CA LEU A 117 -6.46 2.08 11.16
C LEU A 117 -7.47 0.94 11.20
N PHE A 118 -8.31 0.79 10.17
CA PHE A 118 -9.45 -0.14 10.20
C PHE A 118 -9.21 -1.42 9.41
N ILE A 119 -8.42 -1.39 8.34
CA ILE A 119 -8.19 -2.55 7.46
C ILE A 119 -6.87 -3.22 7.84
N VAL A 120 -5.75 -2.49 7.78
CA VAL A 120 -4.41 -3.04 8.09
C VAL A 120 -4.20 -3.19 9.59
N LYS A 121 -4.89 -2.37 10.40
CA LYS A 121 -4.79 -2.32 11.88
C LYS A 121 -3.34 -2.14 12.37
N GLY A 122 -2.52 -1.45 11.59
CA GLY A 122 -1.14 -1.13 11.88
C GLY A 122 -0.96 0.37 12.09
N ILE A 123 0.07 0.78 12.83
CA ILE A 123 0.41 2.19 13.02
C ILE A 123 1.72 2.47 12.30
N CYS A 124 1.68 3.36 11.31
CA CYS A 124 2.83 3.82 10.54
C CYS A 124 3.11 5.30 10.84
N PRO A 125 4.21 5.62 11.57
CA PRO A 125 4.54 7.01 11.91
C PRO A 125 4.75 7.89 10.67
N TYR A 126 5.37 7.37 9.63
CA TYR A 126 5.58 8.08 8.36
C TYR A 126 4.26 8.43 7.66
N CYS A 127 3.31 7.48 7.65
CA CYS A 127 1.98 7.74 7.07
C CYS A 127 1.24 8.83 7.83
N ILE A 128 1.36 8.86 9.17
CA ILE A 128 0.79 9.91 10.01
C ILE A 128 1.47 11.25 9.73
N ALA A 129 2.80 11.29 9.64
CA ALA A 129 3.55 12.51 9.32
C ALA A 129 3.13 13.07 7.96
N SER A 130 3.06 12.22 6.92
CA SER A 130 2.60 12.62 5.58
C SER A 130 1.16 13.15 5.58
N ALA A 131 0.25 12.53 6.35
CA ALA A 131 -1.13 13.00 6.50
C ALA A 131 -1.20 14.37 7.19
N LEU A 132 -0.40 14.60 8.22
CA LEU A 132 -0.31 15.90 8.90
C LEU A 132 0.26 16.98 7.99
N LEU A 133 1.29 16.65 7.20
CA LEU A 133 1.85 17.58 6.20
C LEU A 133 0.81 17.95 5.14
N SER A 134 0.06 16.97 4.63
CA SER A 134 -1.01 17.19 3.65
C SER A 134 -2.13 18.08 4.22
N LEU A 135 -2.55 17.83 5.46
CA LEU A 135 -3.53 18.67 6.16
C LEU A 135 -3.03 20.09 6.35
N THR A 136 -1.77 20.25 6.80
CA THR A 136 -1.15 21.56 7.02
C THR A 136 -1.05 22.34 5.71
N LEU A 137 -0.65 21.71 4.62
CA LEU A 137 -0.57 22.31 3.29
C LEU A 137 -1.95 22.77 2.80
N PHE A 138 -2.98 21.94 2.97
CA PHE A 138 -4.35 22.31 2.61
C PHE A 138 -4.85 23.51 3.40
N LEU A 139 -4.67 23.51 4.72
CA LEU A 139 -5.07 24.64 5.59
C LEU A 139 -4.30 25.91 5.22
N TRP A 140 -2.97 25.80 5.02
CA TRP A 140 -2.14 26.95 4.67
C TRP A 140 -2.49 27.52 3.30
N THR A 141 -2.80 26.67 2.32
CA THR A 141 -3.25 27.11 0.99
C THR A 141 -4.60 27.79 1.07
N THR A 142 -5.53 27.25 1.88
CA THR A 142 -6.89 27.78 1.99
C THR A 142 -6.93 29.12 2.74
N ILE A 143 -6.15 29.26 3.82
CA ILE A 143 -6.13 30.47 4.66
C ILE A 143 -5.12 31.52 4.13
N GLY A 144 -4.07 31.05 3.45
CA GLY A 144 -2.94 31.90 3.04
C GLY A 144 -3.20 32.82 1.85
N HIS A 145 -4.38 32.75 1.25
CA HIS A 145 -4.79 33.57 0.11
C HIS A 145 -6.15 34.26 0.37
N ASP A 146 -6.27 35.52 -0.05
CA ASP A 146 -7.52 36.27 0.02
C ASP A 146 -8.39 35.93 -1.21
N TRP A 147 -9.26 34.97 -1.04
CA TRP A 147 -10.12 34.49 -2.11
C TRP A 147 -11.24 35.47 -2.44
N GLN A 148 -11.18 36.09 -3.61
CA GLN A 148 -12.23 36.99 -4.09
C GLN A 148 -13.55 36.28 -4.37
N ASN A 149 -13.52 35.00 -4.72
CA ASN A 149 -14.68 34.21 -5.07
C ASN A 149 -14.74 32.89 -4.29
N ILE A 150 -15.32 32.93 -3.10
CA ILE A 150 -15.49 31.75 -2.22
C ILE A 150 -16.26 30.62 -2.92
N LYS A 151 -17.22 30.96 -3.82
CA LYS A 151 -17.96 29.95 -4.57
C LYS A 151 -17.02 29.12 -5.48
N GLN A 152 -16.04 29.77 -6.09
CA GLN A 152 -15.06 29.09 -6.94
C GLN A 152 -14.19 28.15 -6.13
N VAL A 153 -13.73 28.57 -4.94
CA VAL A 153 -12.93 27.76 -4.01
C VAL A 153 -13.69 26.50 -3.58
N THR A 154 -14.92 26.68 -3.10
CA THR A 154 -15.77 25.56 -2.66
C THR A 154 -16.10 24.61 -3.79
N LEU A 155 -16.42 25.13 -5.00
CA LEU A 155 -16.71 24.32 -6.17
C LEU A 155 -15.47 23.52 -6.61
N THR A 156 -14.31 24.15 -6.67
CA THR A 156 -13.03 23.47 -7.01
C THR A 156 -12.70 22.39 -5.98
N GLY A 157 -12.78 22.72 -4.69
CA GLY A 157 -12.52 21.76 -3.62
C GLY A 157 -13.47 20.55 -3.67
N LEU A 158 -14.77 20.77 -3.85
CA LEU A 158 -15.75 19.70 -3.98
C LEU A 158 -15.55 18.86 -5.25
N ALA A 159 -15.32 19.48 -6.40
CA ALA A 159 -15.11 18.78 -7.65
C ALA A 159 -13.84 17.92 -7.60
N VAL A 160 -12.71 18.48 -7.15
CA VAL A 160 -11.45 17.75 -7.00
C VAL A 160 -11.58 16.66 -5.93
N GLY A 161 -12.20 16.97 -4.79
CA GLY A 161 -12.41 16.00 -3.72
C GLY A 161 -13.24 14.78 -4.18
N LEU A 162 -14.35 15.01 -4.87
CA LEU A 162 -15.18 13.93 -5.43
C LEU A 162 -14.45 13.13 -6.51
N LEU A 163 -13.76 13.80 -7.43
CA LEU A 163 -12.95 13.14 -8.46
C LEU A 163 -11.84 12.27 -7.83
N THR A 164 -11.14 12.79 -6.85
CA THR A 164 -10.09 12.05 -6.14
C THR A 164 -10.69 10.85 -5.40
N PHE A 165 -11.78 11.06 -4.67
CA PHE A 165 -12.42 9.98 -3.92
C PHE A 165 -12.94 8.87 -4.85
N THR A 166 -13.62 9.22 -5.94
CA THR A 166 -14.10 8.24 -6.93
C THR A 166 -12.94 7.51 -7.62
N GLY A 167 -11.85 8.23 -7.93
CA GLY A 167 -10.63 7.63 -8.48
C GLY A 167 -10.00 6.62 -7.52
N ILE A 168 -9.87 6.98 -6.25
CA ILE A 168 -9.34 6.11 -5.18
C ILE A 168 -10.23 4.86 -5.06
N VAL A 169 -11.54 5.02 -4.91
CA VAL A 169 -12.47 3.90 -4.81
C VAL A 169 -12.35 3.02 -6.06
N GLY A 170 -12.30 3.60 -7.27
CA GLY A 170 -12.14 2.84 -8.51
C GLY A 170 -10.85 2.03 -8.59
N VAL A 171 -9.73 2.56 -8.10
CA VAL A 171 -8.45 1.85 -8.06
C VAL A 171 -8.47 0.73 -7.01
N TYR A 172 -8.93 1.03 -5.81
CA TYR A 172 -8.86 0.10 -4.69
C TYR A 172 -9.99 -0.94 -4.67
N THR A 173 -11.09 -0.73 -5.39
CA THR A 173 -12.11 -1.79 -5.60
C THR A 173 -11.63 -2.89 -6.54
N GLN A 174 -10.58 -2.66 -7.33
CA GLN A 174 -9.96 -3.70 -8.15
C GLN A 174 -8.94 -4.54 -7.38
N ILE A 175 -8.49 -4.08 -6.22
CA ILE A 175 -7.75 -4.92 -5.29
C ILE A 175 -8.78 -5.90 -4.71
N PRO A 176 -8.61 -7.23 -4.88
CA PRO A 176 -9.51 -8.17 -4.25
C PRO A 176 -9.59 -7.81 -2.78
N SER A 177 -10.73 -7.26 -2.37
CA SER A 177 -10.92 -6.82 -1.01
C SER A 177 -10.82 -8.04 -0.11
N ALA A 178 -9.83 -8.08 0.76
CA ALA A 178 -9.84 -8.95 1.93
C ALA A 178 -11.06 -8.66 2.85
N SER A 179 -12.02 -7.85 2.38
CA SER A 179 -13.10 -7.27 3.20
C SER A 179 -14.53 -7.57 2.74
N ALA A 180 -14.75 -8.61 1.95
CA ALA A 180 -16.11 -9.09 1.68
C ALA A 180 -16.34 -10.54 2.12
N ALA A 181 -15.38 -11.14 2.84
CA ALA A 181 -15.54 -12.46 3.40
C ALA A 181 -16.03 -12.32 4.84
N THR A 182 -17.29 -12.65 5.05
CA THR A 182 -17.90 -12.91 6.37
C THR A 182 -17.30 -14.19 6.97
N GLY A 183 -15.99 -14.18 7.26
CA GLY A 183 -15.28 -15.34 7.81
C GLY A 183 -14.22 -14.95 8.84
N GLU A 184 -13.89 -15.87 9.73
CA GLU A 184 -12.78 -15.73 10.66
C GLU A 184 -11.44 -15.86 9.89
N SER A 185 -10.51 -14.95 10.14
CA SER A 185 -9.19 -14.93 9.46
C SER A 185 -8.13 -15.68 10.27
N ALA A 186 -7.15 -16.26 9.57
CA ALA A 186 -5.96 -16.84 10.18
C ALA A 186 -5.11 -15.77 10.89
N PRO A 187 -4.27 -16.14 11.86
CA PRO A 187 -3.25 -15.26 12.39
C PRO A 187 -2.39 -14.67 11.28
N PRO A 188 -1.89 -13.42 11.41
CA PRO A 188 -1.10 -12.78 10.37
C PRO A 188 0.23 -13.53 10.15
N ILE A 189 0.65 -13.61 8.90
CA ILE A 189 1.99 -14.10 8.55
C ILE A 189 2.98 -12.97 8.90
N THR A 190 3.91 -13.26 9.79
CA THR A 190 4.90 -12.29 10.28
C THR A 190 6.25 -12.40 9.57
N HIS A 191 6.52 -13.53 8.92
CA HIS A 191 7.73 -13.76 8.18
C HIS A 191 7.75 -13.01 6.84
N ILE A 192 8.91 -12.49 6.48
CA ILE A 192 9.16 -11.74 5.25
C ILE A 192 9.72 -12.69 4.22
N SER A 193 9.11 -12.73 3.04
CA SER A 193 9.57 -13.55 1.93
C SER A 193 10.91 -13.07 1.39
N GLY A 194 11.86 -13.99 1.21
CA GLY A 194 13.07 -13.76 0.44
C GLY A 194 12.83 -13.95 -1.08
N ALA A 195 13.88 -13.73 -1.86
CA ALA A 195 13.81 -13.89 -3.32
C ALA A 195 13.57 -15.36 -3.72
N ALA A 196 14.13 -16.32 -2.97
CA ALA A 196 13.96 -17.76 -3.22
C ALA A 196 12.50 -18.19 -3.00
N GLU A 197 11.88 -17.75 -1.89
CA GLU A 197 10.47 -18.03 -1.58
C GLU A 197 9.53 -17.46 -2.64
N LEU A 198 9.79 -16.24 -3.10
CA LEU A 198 8.99 -15.58 -4.14
C LEU A 198 9.08 -16.32 -5.48
N THR A 199 10.27 -16.81 -5.85
CA THR A 199 10.45 -17.51 -7.12
C THR A 199 9.87 -18.92 -7.07
N LEU A 200 9.99 -19.63 -5.93
CA LEU A 200 9.33 -20.91 -5.70
C LEU A 200 7.80 -20.77 -5.73
N ALA A 201 7.24 -19.78 -5.05
CA ALA A 201 5.79 -19.55 -5.03
C ALA A 201 5.22 -19.31 -6.44
N ARG A 202 5.91 -18.51 -7.27
CA ARG A 202 5.55 -18.31 -8.68
C ARG A 202 5.61 -19.61 -9.50
N HIS A 203 6.64 -20.41 -9.29
CA HIS A 203 6.77 -21.70 -9.95
C HIS A 203 5.61 -22.63 -9.55
N LEU A 204 5.33 -22.77 -8.24
CA LEU A 204 4.22 -23.59 -7.74
C LEU A 204 2.88 -23.15 -8.35
N ASN A 205 2.63 -21.87 -8.45
CA ASN A 205 1.44 -21.35 -9.13
C ASN A 205 1.42 -21.73 -10.63
N THR A 206 2.55 -21.61 -11.31
CA THR A 206 2.66 -21.95 -12.75
C THR A 206 2.39 -23.41 -13.03
N VAL A 207 2.83 -24.33 -12.15
CA VAL A 207 2.57 -25.78 -12.28
C VAL A 207 1.20 -26.19 -11.72
N GLY A 208 0.39 -25.22 -11.27
CA GLY A 208 -0.96 -25.45 -10.75
C GLY A 208 -1.00 -26.13 -9.39
N ALA A 209 0.06 -25.98 -8.59
CA ALA A 209 0.09 -26.48 -7.23
C ALA A 209 -0.90 -25.74 -6.34
N ARG A 210 -1.54 -26.45 -5.41
CA ARG A 210 -2.55 -25.91 -4.49
C ARG A 210 -2.27 -26.36 -3.07
N MET A 211 -2.57 -25.49 -2.12
CA MET A 211 -2.52 -25.80 -0.70
C MET A 211 -3.91 -25.76 -0.10
N TYR A 212 -4.37 -26.91 0.38
CA TYR A 212 -5.58 -27.05 1.18
C TYR A 212 -5.25 -26.80 2.64
N GLY A 213 -5.96 -25.86 3.28
CA GLY A 213 -5.69 -25.49 4.67
C GLY A 213 -6.94 -25.07 5.43
N ALA A 214 -6.74 -24.72 6.69
CA ALA A 214 -7.77 -24.14 7.54
C ALA A 214 -7.18 -23.01 8.38
N PHE A 215 -7.90 -21.92 8.53
CA PHE A 215 -7.43 -20.75 9.31
C PHE A 215 -7.18 -21.07 10.78
N THR A 216 -7.87 -22.06 11.32
CA THR A 216 -7.72 -22.53 12.72
C THR A 216 -6.55 -23.50 12.91
N CYS A 217 -5.90 -23.93 11.83
CA CYS A 217 -4.86 -24.97 11.88
C CYS A 217 -3.48 -24.36 12.14
N PRO A 218 -2.80 -24.66 13.26
CA PRO A 218 -1.46 -24.17 13.55
C PRO A 218 -0.42 -24.56 12.50
N HIS A 219 -0.45 -25.80 12.02
CA HIS A 219 0.46 -26.30 10.99
C HIS A 219 0.24 -25.62 9.63
N CYS A 220 -0.99 -25.19 9.31
CA CYS A 220 -1.23 -24.39 8.12
C CYS A 220 -0.58 -23.01 8.26
N HIS A 221 -0.62 -22.44 9.46
CA HIS A 221 0.05 -21.18 9.76
C HIS A 221 1.58 -21.33 9.66
N GLU A 222 2.16 -22.40 10.20
CA GLU A 222 3.59 -22.71 10.04
C GLU A 222 4.01 -22.78 8.57
N GLN A 223 3.24 -23.49 7.74
CA GLN A 223 3.52 -23.56 6.31
C GLN A 223 3.48 -22.18 5.65
N LYS A 224 2.54 -21.32 6.04
CA LYS A 224 2.44 -19.93 5.56
C LYS A 224 3.66 -19.10 5.97
N GLN A 225 4.12 -19.30 7.21
CA GLN A 225 5.30 -18.60 7.73
C GLN A 225 6.58 -18.96 6.96
N LEU A 226 6.76 -20.23 6.53
CA LEU A 226 7.93 -20.63 5.75
C LEU A 226 8.05 -19.86 4.44
N PHE A 227 6.95 -19.56 3.76
CA PHE A 227 6.95 -18.72 2.55
C PHE A 227 7.10 -17.24 2.85
N GLY A 228 6.60 -16.79 4.01
CA GLY A 228 6.39 -15.37 4.28
C GLY A 228 5.20 -14.79 3.52
N GLN A 229 4.79 -13.59 3.91
CA GLN A 229 3.54 -12.98 3.44
C GLN A 229 3.48 -12.81 1.91
N ALA A 230 4.51 -12.21 1.32
CA ALA A 230 4.49 -11.83 -0.10
C ALA A 230 4.53 -13.06 -1.04
N ALA A 231 5.27 -14.11 -0.68
CA ALA A 231 5.32 -15.35 -1.45
C ALA A 231 4.04 -16.16 -1.28
N PHE A 232 3.54 -16.25 -0.03
CA PHE A 232 2.31 -17.01 0.21
C PHE A 232 1.09 -16.41 -0.50
N ASN A 233 1.02 -15.11 -0.68
CA ASN A 233 -0.03 -14.45 -1.44
C ASN A 233 -0.08 -14.88 -2.93
N GLN A 234 0.95 -15.53 -3.44
CA GLN A 234 1.00 -16.06 -4.81
C GLN A 234 0.60 -17.54 -4.90
N ILE A 235 0.37 -18.22 -3.76
CA ILE A 235 -0.04 -19.63 -3.70
C ILE A 235 -1.56 -19.74 -3.89
N ASP A 236 -2.01 -20.71 -4.69
CA ASP A 236 -3.43 -21.10 -4.77
C ASP A 236 -3.82 -21.80 -3.46
N TYR A 237 -4.33 -21.01 -2.51
CA TYR A 237 -4.75 -21.49 -1.20
C TYR A 237 -6.25 -21.73 -1.16
N ILE A 238 -6.64 -22.93 -0.72
CA ILE A 238 -8.05 -23.34 -0.58
C ILE A 238 -8.38 -23.46 0.90
N GLU A 239 -9.23 -22.57 1.40
CA GLU A 239 -9.72 -22.60 2.77
C GLU A 239 -10.82 -23.66 2.92
N CYS A 240 -10.53 -24.69 3.72
CA CYS A 240 -11.42 -25.84 3.92
C CYS A 240 -12.38 -25.63 5.10
N HIS A 241 -12.07 -24.74 6.03
CA HIS A 241 -12.94 -24.50 7.18
C HIS A 241 -14.12 -23.61 6.78
N PRO A 242 -15.38 -24.03 7.02
CA PRO A 242 -16.56 -23.32 6.49
C PRO A 242 -16.75 -21.89 7.03
N ARG A 243 -16.11 -21.55 8.16
CA ARG A 243 -16.12 -20.20 8.72
C ARG A 243 -14.92 -19.35 8.30
N GLY A 244 -13.96 -19.92 7.58
CA GLY A 244 -12.78 -19.21 7.12
C GLY A 244 -13.10 -18.18 6.02
N GLU A 245 -12.20 -17.25 5.84
CA GLU A 245 -12.27 -16.26 4.78
C GLU A 245 -12.18 -16.95 3.40
N ASN A 246 -13.08 -16.60 2.47
CA ASN A 246 -13.17 -17.21 1.14
C ASN A 246 -13.27 -18.75 1.18
N ALA A 247 -13.95 -19.30 2.18
CA ALA A 247 -14.08 -20.75 2.41
C ALA A 247 -14.62 -21.49 1.18
N GLN A 248 -13.97 -22.60 0.85
CA GLN A 248 -14.33 -23.49 -0.27
C GLN A 248 -14.39 -24.96 0.19
N PRO A 249 -15.17 -25.30 1.22
CA PRO A 249 -15.19 -26.64 1.81
C PRO A 249 -15.60 -27.73 0.82
N GLU A 250 -16.41 -27.38 -0.18
CA GLU A 250 -16.84 -28.35 -1.20
C GLU A 250 -15.68 -28.78 -2.12
N ARG A 251 -14.70 -27.89 -2.39
CA ARG A 251 -13.48 -28.26 -3.12
C ARG A 251 -12.62 -29.23 -2.32
N CYS A 252 -12.52 -29.03 -1.01
CA CYS A 252 -11.78 -29.91 -0.11
C CYS A 252 -12.44 -31.30 -0.03
N LYS A 253 -13.77 -31.38 0.02
CA LYS A 253 -14.51 -32.63 -0.04
C LYS A 253 -14.34 -33.34 -1.38
N ALA A 254 -14.44 -32.61 -2.50
CA ALA A 254 -14.26 -33.15 -3.85
C ALA A 254 -12.85 -33.71 -4.05
N ALA A 255 -11.83 -33.07 -3.48
CA ALA A 255 -10.44 -33.55 -3.49
C ALA A 255 -10.16 -34.60 -2.40
N ASN A 256 -11.17 -35.04 -1.64
CA ASN A 256 -11.07 -36.02 -0.55
C ASN A 256 -9.98 -35.70 0.48
N ILE A 257 -9.83 -34.40 0.83
CA ILE A 257 -8.85 -33.91 1.83
C ILE A 257 -9.24 -34.41 3.20
N LYS A 258 -8.38 -35.23 3.83
CA LYS A 258 -8.60 -35.81 5.16
C LYS A 258 -7.95 -35.05 6.29
N GLY A 259 -6.99 -34.23 5.97
CA GLY A 259 -6.25 -33.41 6.94
C GLY A 259 -5.61 -32.19 6.27
N VAL A 260 -5.27 -31.18 7.07
CA VAL A 260 -4.64 -29.95 6.59
C VAL A 260 -3.41 -29.62 7.45
N PRO A 261 -2.36 -29.01 6.87
CA PRO A 261 -2.22 -28.66 5.47
C PRO A 261 -2.05 -29.88 4.56
N THR A 262 -2.53 -29.81 3.33
CA THR A 262 -2.25 -30.80 2.28
C THR A 262 -1.96 -30.03 0.99
N TRP A 263 -0.85 -30.37 0.35
CA TRP A 263 -0.48 -29.87 -0.96
C TRP A 263 -0.95 -30.81 -2.06
N GLU A 264 -1.50 -30.27 -3.12
CA GLU A 264 -1.75 -30.96 -4.39
C GLU A 264 -0.76 -30.41 -5.42
N ILE A 265 0.13 -31.28 -5.93
CA ILE A 265 1.14 -30.91 -6.94
C ILE A 265 1.11 -31.97 -8.01
N GLN A 266 0.83 -31.58 -9.26
CA GLN A 266 0.75 -32.50 -10.41
C GLN A 266 -0.19 -33.73 -10.17
N GLY A 267 -1.31 -33.48 -9.44
CA GLY A 267 -2.29 -34.51 -9.11
C GLY A 267 -1.90 -35.45 -7.97
N GLN A 268 -0.74 -35.22 -7.33
CA GLN A 268 -0.31 -35.96 -6.13
C GLN A 268 -0.58 -35.17 -4.87
N PHE A 269 -0.93 -35.84 -3.77
CA PHE A 269 -1.25 -35.20 -2.50
C PHE A 269 -0.16 -35.44 -1.45
N TYR A 270 0.32 -34.37 -0.83
CA TYR A 270 1.35 -34.37 0.20
C TYR A 270 0.80 -33.72 1.48
N SER A 271 0.50 -34.57 2.48
CA SER A 271 -0.10 -34.11 3.75
C SER A 271 0.97 -33.65 4.73
N GLY A 272 0.58 -32.69 5.59
CA GLY A 272 1.45 -32.07 6.60
C GLY A 272 2.22 -30.88 6.06
N VAL A 273 2.95 -30.20 6.98
CA VAL A 273 3.86 -29.13 6.62
C VAL A 273 4.99 -29.69 5.76
N GLN A 274 5.27 -29.05 4.65
CA GLN A 274 6.33 -29.46 3.73
C GLN A 274 7.48 -28.46 3.79
N PRO A 275 8.75 -28.92 3.95
CA PRO A 275 9.92 -28.06 3.73
C PRO A 275 9.88 -27.42 2.34
N LEU A 276 10.38 -26.19 2.21
CA LEU A 276 10.37 -25.51 0.90
C LEU A 276 11.26 -26.21 -0.11
N GLU A 277 12.35 -26.82 0.32
CA GLU A 277 13.25 -27.67 -0.49
C GLU A 277 12.48 -28.86 -1.07
N ARG A 278 11.66 -29.51 -0.26
CA ARG A 278 10.84 -30.63 -0.72
C ARG A 278 9.78 -30.16 -1.72
N LEU A 279 9.16 -29.01 -1.50
CA LEU A 279 8.20 -28.44 -2.47
C LEU A 279 8.91 -28.10 -3.79
N ALA A 280 10.15 -27.62 -3.73
CA ALA A 280 10.98 -27.38 -4.91
C ALA A 280 11.24 -28.69 -5.68
N ASP A 281 11.71 -29.72 -4.99
CA ASP A 281 12.00 -31.01 -5.59
C ASP A 281 10.78 -31.65 -6.28
N ILE A 282 9.66 -31.80 -5.55
CA ILE A 282 8.46 -32.47 -6.08
C ILE A 282 7.74 -31.69 -7.16
N SER A 283 7.95 -30.35 -7.22
CA SER A 283 7.39 -29.51 -8.27
C SER A 283 8.29 -29.39 -9.51
N GLY A 284 9.54 -29.88 -9.41
CA GLY A 284 10.55 -29.74 -10.46
C GLY A 284 11.13 -28.33 -10.59
N TYR A 285 11.17 -27.58 -9.50
CA TYR A 285 11.76 -26.26 -9.46
C TYR A 285 13.28 -26.31 -9.67
N GLN A 286 13.81 -25.40 -10.51
CA GLN A 286 15.23 -25.33 -10.85
C GLN A 286 15.88 -23.99 -10.45
N GLY A 287 15.21 -23.25 -9.58
CA GLY A 287 15.73 -21.95 -9.12
C GLY A 287 16.59 -22.05 -7.87
N SER A 288 16.88 -20.91 -7.24
CA SER A 288 17.64 -20.87 -6.01
C SER A 288 16.83 -21.42 -4.83
N GLU A 289 17.45 -22.27 -4.04
CA GLU A 289 16.90 -22.85 -2.80
C GLU A 289 17.49 -22.19 -1.54
N ALA A 290 18.06 -20.99 -1.67
CA ALA A 290 18.54 -20.23 -0.53
C ALA A 290 17.36 -19.62 0.26
N PHE A 291 16.54 -20.51 0.82
CA PHE A 291 15.37 -20.12 1.61
C PHE A 291 15.78 -19.51 2.94
N LYS A 292 15.03 -18.50 3.37
CA LYS A 292 15.36 -17.67 4.52
C LYS A 292 15.05 -18.37 5.86
N TYR A 293 14.05 -19.25 5.85
CA TYR A 293 13.57 -19.90 7.07
C TYR A 293 13.72 -21.41 6.96
N GLU A 294 14.38 -21.98 7.96
CA GLU A 294 14.57 -23.43 8.05
C GLU A 294 13.27 -24.10 8.54
N PHE A 295 13.09 -25.34 8.11
CA PHE A 295 11.97 -26.15 8.54
C PHE A 295 12.14 -26.52 10.03
N PRO A 296 11.14 -26.30 10.89
CA PRO A 296 11.29 -26.39 12.34
C PRO A 296 11.33 -27.80 12.93
N TYR A 297 11.21 -28.86 12.08
CA TYR A 297 11.15 -30.27 12.53
C TYR A 297 12.23 -31.14 11.88
#